data_f487a5a47dc805f2c465b4b58443965b
#
_entry.id   f487a5a47dc805f2c465b4b58443965b
#
_cell.length_a   1.000
_cell.length_b   1.000
_cell.length_c   1.000
_cell.angle_alpha   90.00
_cell.angle_beta   90.00
_cell.angle_gamma   90.00
#
_symmetry.space_group_name_H-M   'P 1'
#
loop_
_entity.id
_entity.type
_entity.pdbx_description
1 polymer ?
#
loop_
_entity_poly.entity_id
_entity_poly.type
_entity_poly.pdbx_seq_one_letter_code
_entity_poly.pdbx_strand_id
1 'polypeptide(L)'
;MHSSVKTLYDPSMSSGCVLVNVEPGSESDVHKEALNLDCVTDANILFGDYDLIVKIEASSMGEIARHVVESIRAIPGVANTKTLACAEM
;
A
#
# COMPACT_ATOMS: atom_id res chain seq x y z
N MET A 1 8.31 -16.97 12.84
CA MET A 1 7.90 -16.36 12.75
C MET A 1 7.07 -15.78 12.98
N HIS A 2 6.96 -15.56 13.03
CA HIS A 2 6.27 -15.14 13.17
C HIS A 2 5.41 -14.31 13.02
N SER A 3 5.59 -14.19 12.36
CA SER A 3 4.52 -13.54 11.68
C SER A 3 3.30 -13.26 12.57
N SER A 4 3.15 -13.96 13.59
CA SER A 4 2.05 -13.72 14.53
C SER A 4 2.07 -12.31 15.10
N VAL A 5 3.26 -11.72 15.16
CA VAL A 5 3.38 -10.35 15.63
C VAL A 5 2.59 -9.39 14.74
N LYS A 6 2.53 -9.69 13.46
CA LYS A 6 1.83 -8.80 12.52
C LYS A 6 0.33 -8.81 12.70
N THR A 7 -0.21 -9.81 13.36
CA THR A 7 -1.65 -9.88 13.56
C THR A 7 -2.11 -9.14 14.81
N LEU A 8 -1.17 -8.69 15.62
CA LEU A 8 -1.51 -7.96 16.83
C LEU A 8 -1.80 -6.52 16.51
N TYR A 9 -2.89 -6.02 17.05
CA TYR A 9 -3.24 -4.62 16.89
C TYR A 9 -2.29 -3.76 17.69
N ASP A 10 -1.71 -2.76 17.04
CA ASP A 10 -0.85 -1.78 17.71
C ASP A 10 -1.52 -0.42 17.61
N PRO A 11 -2.07 0.10 18.71
CA PRO A 11 -2.80 1.37 18.66
C PRO A 11 -1.91 2.57 18.34
N SER A 12 -0.58 2.42 18.40
CA SER A 12 0.30 3.52 18.03
C SER A 12 0.52 3.61 16.53
N MET A 13 0.02 2.64 15.76
CA MET A 13 0.19 2.60 14.32
C MET A 13 -1.12 2.90 13.61
N SER A 14 -1.00 3.54 12.45
CA SER A 14 -2.14 3.77 11.57
C SER A 14 -1.99 2.87 10.35
N SER A 15 -3.13 2.51 9.77
CA SER A 15 -3.17 1.67 8.57
C SER A 15 -3.90 2.39 7.45
N GLY A 16 -3.40 2.24 6.24
CA GLY A 16 -4.04 2.79 5.06
C GLY A 16 -4.06 1.76 3.95
N CYS A 17 -5.07 1.85 3.10
CA CYS A 17 -5.17 1.05 1.89
C CYS A 17 -5.05 2.00 0.72
N VAL A 18 -4.17 1.67 -0.22
CA VAL A 18 -3.95 2.49 -1.40
C VAL A 18 -4.41 1.72 -2.62
N LEU A 19 -5.39 2.27 -3.31
CA LEU A 19 -5.85 1.71 -4.57
C LEU A 19 -5.02 2.33 -5.68
N VAL A 20 -4.46 1.48 -6.53
CA VAL A 20 -3.47 1.92 -7.52
C VAL A 20 -3.92 1.51 -8.91
N ASN A 21 -3.87 2.48 -9.83
CA ASN A 21 -3.98 2.18 -11.26
C ASN A 21 -2.58 2.22 -11.86
N VAL A 22 -2.30 1.30 -12.76
CA VAL A 22 -0.99 1.22 -13.39
C VAL A 22 -1.14 1.26 -14.89
N GLU A 23 -0.03 1.56 -15.57
CA GLU A 23 0.01 1.50 -17.01
C GLU A 23 -0.22 0.05 -17.46
N PRO A 24 -0.92 -0.15 -18.59
CA PRO A 24 -1.18 -1.50 -19.07
C PRO A 24 0.12 -2.29 -19.21
N GLY A 25 0.12 -3.50 -18.66
CA GLY A 25 1.28 -4.38 -18.70
C GLY A 25 2.25 -4.19 -17.55
N SER A 26 2.02 -3.21 -16.67
CA SER A 26 2.93 -2.91 -15.56
C SER A 26 2.50 -3.54 -14.25
N GLU A 27 1.41 -4.30 -14.23
CA GLU A 27 0.83 -4.80 -12.99
C GLU A 27 1.82 -5.60 -12.15
N SER A 28 2.49 -6.56 -12.77
CA SER A 28 3.43 -7.41 -12.03
C SER A 28 4.62 -6.64 -11.51
N ASP A 29 5.16 -5.73 -12.31
CA ASP A 29 6.33 -4.97 -11.91
C ASP A 29 6.00 -4.03 -10.77
N VAL A 30 4.85 -3.35 -10.84
CA VAL A 30 4.44 -2.44 -9.78
C VAL A 30 4.15 -3.24 -8.50
N HIS A 31 3.50 -4.38 -8.63
CA HIS A 31 3.22 -5.24 -7.47
C HIS A 31 4.52 -5.62 -6.76
N LYS A 32 5.51 -6.06 -7.52
CA LYS A 32 6.80 -6.47 -6.96
C LYS A 32 7.50 -5.30 -6.29
N GLU A 33 7.52 -4.15 -6.95
CA GLU A 33 8.18 -2.97 -6.38
C GLU A 33 7.50 -2.50 -5.10
N ALA A 34 6.16 -2.55 -5.07
CA ALA A 34 5.42 -2.15 -3.88
C ALA A 34 5.77 -3.06 -2.70
N LEU A 35 5.85 -4.37 -2.95
CA LEU A 35 6.18 -5.31 -1.87
C LEU A 35 7.58 -5.11 -1.31
N ASN A 36 8.48 -4.48 -2.07
CA ASN A 36 9.83 -4.20 -1.59
C ASN A 36 9.92 -2.96 -0.70
N LEU A 37 8.85 -2.19 -0.60
CA LEU A 37 8.86 -0.99 0.25
C LEU A 37 8.64 -1.39 1.71
N ASP A 38 9.45 -0.80 2.60
CA ASP A 38 9.39 -1.15 4.02
C ASP A 38 8.03 -0.84 4.65
N CYS A 39 7.37 0.22 4.19
CA CYS A 39 6.09 0.63 4.76
C CYS A 39 4.93 -0.25 4.30
N VAL A 40 5.13 -1.08 3.29
CA VAL A 40 4.06 -1.90 2.71
C VAL A 40 4.01 -3.24 3.42
N THR A 41 2.83 -3.57 3.95
CA THR A 41 2.63 -4.84 4.66
C THR A 41 2.00 -5.88 3.76
N ASP A 42 1.31 -5.46 2.69
CA ASP A 42 0.67 -6.40 1.78
C ASP A 42 0.34 -5.67 0.48
N ALA A 43 0.24 -6.41 -0.61
CA ALA A 43 -0.17 -5.86 -1.89
C ALA A 43 -0.79 -6.97 -2.72
N ASN A 44 -1.92 -6.67 -3.35
CA ASN A 44 -2.64 -7.64 -4.16
C ASN A 44 -3.05 -7.01 -5.48
N ILE A 45 -3.02 -7.84 -6.53
CA ILE A 45 -3.50 -7.42 -7.85
C ILE A 45 -5.01 -7.60 -7.87
N LEU A 46 -5.70 -6.61 -8.40
CA LEU A 46 -7.16 -6.58 -8.46
C LEU A 46 -7.64 -6.61 -9.90
N PHE A 47 -8.89 -6.99 -10.07
CA PHE A 47 -9.58 -6.85 -11.35
C PHE A 47 -10.75 -5.90 -11.14
N GLY A 48 -10.87 -4.88 -11.96
CA GLY A 48 -11.94 -3.90 -11.86
C GLY A 48 -11.41 -2.50 -12.09
N ASP A 49 -11.97 -1.55 -11.35
CA ASP A 49 -11.62 -0.14 -11.53
C ASP A 49 -10.20 0.18 -11.14
N TYR A 50 -9.60 -0.62 -10.27
CA TYR A 50 -8.22 -0.43 -9.82
C TYR A 50 -7.44 -1.70 -10.07
N ASP A 51 -6.14 -1.53 -10.27
CA ASP A 51 -5.26 -2.64 -10.64
C ASP A 51 -4.60 -3.31 -9.46
N LEU A 52 -4.33 -2.55 -8.40
CA LEU A 52 -3.72 -3.09 -7.18
C LEU A 52 -4.33 -2.45 -5.95
N ILE A 53 -4.26 -3.20 -4.84
CA ILE A 53 -4.48 -2.63 -3.52
C ILE A 53 -3.21 -2.87 -2.71
N VAL A 54 -2.71 -1.82 -2.06
CA VAL A 54 -1.48 -1.85 -1.28
C VAL A 54 -1.83 -1.44 0.14
N LYS A 55 -1.42 -2.24 1.13
CA LYS A 55 -1.63 -1.91 2.53
C LYS A 55 -0.35 -1.33 3.11
N ILE A 56 -0.49 -0.20 3.78
CA ILE A 56 0.62 0.52 4.38
C ILE A 56 0.34 0.72 5.86
N GLU A 57 1.38 0.56 6.68
CA GLU A 57 1.31 0.91 8.10
C GLU A 57 2.40 1.92 8.42
N ALA A 58 2.04 2.89 9.24
CA ALA A 58 2.98 3.91 9.68
C ALA A 58 2.48 4.50 10.99
N SER A 59 3.25 5.41 11.56
CA SER A 59 2.94 5.96 12.88
C SER A 59 1.74 6.91 12.85
N SER A 60 1.37 7.42 11.69
CA SER A 60 0.23 8.32 11.57
C SER A 60 -0.28 8.33 10.13
N MET A 61 -1.49 8.84 9.94
CA MET A 61 -2.03 9.00 8.60
C MET A 61 -1.21 9.98 7.78
N GLY A 62 -0.61 10.98 8.42
CA GLY A 62 0.27 11.90 7.72
C GLY A 62 1.48 11.19 7.14
N GLU A 63 2.05 10.26 7.90
CA GLU A 63 3.17 9.45 7.41
C GLU A 63 2.74 8.55 6.27
N ILE A 64 1.53 7.97 6.36
CA ILE A 64 1.01 7.14 5.27
C ILE A 64 0.90 7.97 4.00
N ALA A 65 0.33 9.17 4.09
CA ALA A 65 0.19 10.04 2.94
C ALA A 65 1.55 10.37 2.33
N ARG A 66 2.55 10.63 3.18
CA ARG A 66 3.90 10.92 2.71
C ARG A 66 4.50 9.72 1.96
N HIS A 67 4.33 8.51 2.50
CA HIS A 67 4.83 7.31 1.83
C HIS A 67 4.15 7.09 0.48
N VAL A 68 2.85 7.40 0.38
CA VAL A 68 2.16 7.27 -0.90
C VAL A 68 2.80 8.21 -1.93
N VAL A 69 2.99 9.48 -1.55
CA VAL A 69 3.53 10.46 -2.49
C VAL A 69 4.98 10.16 -2.83
N GLU A 70 5.80 9.82 -1.83
CA GLU A 70 7.24 9.68 -2.04
C GLU A 70 7.67 8.32 -2.54
N SER A 71 6.89 7.29 -2.25
CA SER A 71 7.30 5.93 -2.56
C SER A 71 6.38 5.23 -3.55
N ILE A 72 5.09 5.21 -3.28
CA ILE A 72 4.16 4.47 -4.16
C ILE A 72 4.06 5.17 -5.52
N ARG A 73 3.83 6.48 -5.51
CA ARG A 73 3.65 7.22 -6.77
C ARG A 73 4.95 7.32 -7.55
N ALA A 74 6.08 7.06 -6.92
CA ALA A 74 7.37 7.08 -7.59
C ALA A 74 7.68 5.76 -8.32
N ILE A 75 6.90 4.71 -8.10
CA ILE A 75 7.13 3.44 -8.79
C ILE A 75 6.82 3.61 -10.27
N PRO A 76 7.76 3.24 -11.15
CA PRO A 76 7.50 3.31 -12.59
C PRO A 76 6.28 2.44 -12.95
N GLY A 77 5.37 3.01 -13.71
CA GLY A 77 4.16 2.33 -14.13
C GLY A 77 2.93 2.70 -13.32
N VAL A 78 3.09 3.38 -12.19
CA VAL A 78 1.94 3.86 -11.42
C VAL A 78 1.35 5.07 -12.13
N ALA A 79 0.06 4.98 -12.47
CA ALA A 79 -0.65 6.05 -13.16
C ALA A 79 -1.46 6.90 -12.21
N ASN A 80 -2.05 6.29 -11.18
CA ASN A 80 -2.97 6.98 -10.29
C ASN A 80 -3.07 6.24 -8.97
N THR A 81 -3.31 6.98 -7.88
CA THR A 81 -3.48 6.38 -6.56
C THR A 81 -4.65 7.01 -5.83
N LYS A 82 -5.30 6.23 -4.98
CA LYS A 82 -6.34 6.71 -4.08
C LYS A 82 -6.11 6.08 -2.71
N THR A 83 -5.86 6.93 -1.72
CA THR A 83 -5.56 6.46 -0.37
C THR A 83 -6.81 6.47 0.50
N LEU A 84 -7.04 5.36 1.18
CA LEU A 84 -8.17 5.21 2.10
C LEU A 84 -7.63 4.86 3.48
N ALA A 85 -8.18 5.48 4.51
CA ALA A 85 -7.83 5.11 5.88
C ALA A 85 -8.55 3.82 6.21
N CYS A 86 -7.84 2.89 6.87
CA CYS A 86 -8.46 1.67 7.34
C CYS A 86 -9.15 1.93 8.67
N ALA A 87 -10.38 1.46 8.79
CA ALA A 87 -11.09 1.60 10.05
C ALA A 87 -10.55 0.59 11.06
N GLU A 88 -10.39 1.05 12.29
CA GLU A 88 -10.00 0.21 13.39
C GLU A 88 -11.25 -0.23 14.14
N MET A 89 -11.45 -1.53 14.24
CA MET A 89 -12.66 -2.08 14.86
C MET A 89 -12.36 -2.77 16.16
#